data_80e6c6edef4b080fa978c2b77d4e1b10
#
_entry.id   80e6c6edef4b080fa978c2b77d4e1b10
#
_cell.length_a   1.000
_cell.length_b   1.000
_cell.length_c   1.000
_cell.angle_alpha   90.00
_cell.angle_beta   90.00
_cell.angle_gamma   90.00
#
_symmetry.space_group_name_H-M   'P 1'
#
loop_
_entity.id
_entity.type
_entity.pdbx_description
1 polymer ?
#
loop_
_entity_poly.entity_id
_entity_poly.type
_entity_poly.pdbx_seq_one_letter_code
_entity_poly.pdbx_strand_id
1 'polypeptide(L)'
;MSFYEKGPVRIHYEAAGSGFPLLLIAGGGLNSTISGLTSGSPFNPIEEFKGEYRCIASDLRNANGGQSSGPLEIDRPWDAYTDDHLGLMDHLGIETFMVLGFCIGGPFIWNLLRRAPHRIVAAVLAQPSGSRPEMRDLFYDTNMKGWGPELTKRRPEIRMEMVDTFLTKMYRTNADFVFTVTRDFVRNCQTPVLILPDDIPAHPYAVAMEAAMLAPKAEVSMFPWKEPKERIPLAVRQIRSFLRAHRSAPA
;
A
#
# COMPACT_ATOMS: atom_id res chain seq x y z
N MET A 1 -3.49 -4.12 22.19
CA MET A 1 -3.54 -4.51 20.78
C MET A 1 -4.95 -4.29 20.28
N SER A 2 -5.11 -3.57 19.17
CA SER A 2 -6.43 -3.23 18.64
C SER A 2 -6.72 -4.04 17.38
N PHE A 3 -7.98 -4.48 17.22
CA PHE A 3 -8.41 -5.25 16.08
C PHE A 3 -9.70 -4.68 15.48
N TYR A 4 -9.76 -4.65 14.16
CA TYR A 4 -10.98 -4.53 13.40
C TYR A 4 -11.43 -5.93 13.00
N GLU A 5 -12.70 -6.25 13.27
CA GLU A 5 -13.27 -7.55 12.97
C GLU A 5 -14.55 -7.42 12.14
N LYS A 6 -14.67 -8.24 11.09
CA LYS A 6 -15.85 -8.33 10.26
C LYS A 6 -16.02 -9.78 9.75
N GLY A 7 -16.98 -10.50 10.30
CA GLY A 7 -17.14 -11.92 10.03
C GLY A 7 -15.85 -12.69 10.33
N PRO A 8 -15.30 -13.46 9.38
CA PRO A 8 -14.04 -14.20 9.59
C PRO A 8 -12.75 -13.35 9.43
N VAL A 9 -12.88 -12.07 9.09
CA VAL A 9 -11.74 -11.17 8.92
C VAL A 9 -11.41 -10.52 10.24
N ARG A 10 -10.12 -10.56 10.60
CA ARG A 10 -9.56 -9.93 11.80
C ARG A 10 -8.29 -9.20 11.43
N ILE A 11 -8.28 -7.88 11.54
CA ILE A 11 -7.17 -7.01 11.14
C ILE A 11 -6.58 -6.34 12.38
N HIS A 12 -5.33 -6.65 12.67
CA HIS A 12 -4.54 -5.95 13.68
C HIS A 12 -4.17 -4.56 13.17
N TYR A 13 -4.38 -3.55 14.00
CA TYR A 13 -4.00 -2.18 13.67
C TYR A 13 -3.42 -1.45 14.89
N GLU A 14 -2.66 -0.42 14.60
CA GLU A 14 -2.17 0.57 15.56
C GLU A 14 -2.54 1.97 15.08
N ALA A 15 -2.87 2.84 16.03
CA ALA A 15 -3.13 4.25 15.77
C ALA A 15 -2.28 5.10 16.71
N ALA A 16 -1.62 6.11 16.17
CA ALA A 16 -0.75 7.02 16.93
C ALA A 16 -0.93 8.47 16.46
N GLY A 17 -0.83 9.40 17.39
CA GLY A 17 -0.99 10.82 17.10
C GLY A 17 -2.44 11.26 17.03
N SER A 18 -2.63 12.50 16.61
CA SER A 18 -3.93 13.15 16.49
C SER A 18 -3.95 14.05 15.25
N GLY A 19 -5.14 14.54 14.87
CA GLY A 19 -5.31 15.40 13.70
C GLY A 19 -5.90 14.64 12.52
N PHE A 20 -5.63 15.13 11.28
CA PHE A 20 -6.21 14.53 10.08
C PHE A 20 -5.73 13.08 9.88
N PRO A 21 -6.62 12.14 9.53
CA PRO A 21 -6.27 10.73 9.40
C PRO A 21 -5.29 10.47 8.25
N LEU A 22 -4.25 9.69 8.53
CA LEU A 22 -3.25 9.22 7.57
C LEU A 22 -3.15 7.69 7.67
N LEU A 23 -3.67 7.00 6.66
CA LEU A 23 -3.51 5.56 6.52
C LEU A 23 -2.09 5.25 6.02
N LEU A 24 -1.39 4.38 6.73
CA LEU A 24 -0.03 3.95 6.41
C LEU A 24 -0.03 2.49 5.97
N ILE A 25 0.44 2.22 4.74
CA ILE A 25 0.51 0.87 4.17
C ILE A 25 1.97 0.45 4.07
N ALA A 26 2.32 -0.62 4.78
CA ALA A 26 3.68 -1.14 4.79
C ALA A 26 4.10 -1.72 3.43
N GLY A 27 5.40 -1.69 3.15
CA GLY A 27 6.02 -2.53 2.12
C GLY A 27 6.16 -3.99 2.58
N GLY A 28 6.85 -4.79 1.75
CA GLY A 28 7.09 -6.20 2.06
C GLY A 28 6.17 -7.19 1.32
N GLY A 29 5.48 -6.73 0.29
CA GLY A 29 4.54 -7.57 -0.47
C GLY A 29 3.44 -8.11 0.42
N LEU A 30 3.08 -9.39 0.29
CA LEU A 30 2.05 -10.04 1.11
C LEU A 30 2.48 -10.24 2.58
N ASN A 31 3.74 -9.93 2.92
CA ASN A 31 4.26 -9.91 4.30
C ASN A 31 4.24 -8.50 4.93
N SER A 32 3.43 -7.59 4.41
CA SER A 32 3.30 -6.23 4.96
C SER A 32 2.78 -6.26 6.40
N THR A 33 3.56 -5.73 7.33
CA THR A 33 3.24 -5.67 8.76
C THR A 33 3.60 -4.31 9.35
N ILE A 34 3.00 -3.96 10.49
CA ILE A 34 3.35 -2.75 11.25
C ILE A 34 4.82 -2.79 11.66
N SER A 35 5.32 -3.95 12.10
CA SER A 35 6.74 -4.14 12.40
C SER A 35 7.63 -3.86 11.18
N GLY A 36 7.25 -4.37 9.99
CA GLY A 36 7.95 -4.07 8.74
C GLY A 36 7.88 -2.59 8.35
N LEU A 37 6.77 -1.92 8.64
CA LEU A 37 6.63 -0.49 8.41
C LEU A 37 7.61 0.33 9.27
N THR A 38 7.74 -0.01 10.54
CA THR A 38 8.53 0.76 11.50
C THR A 38 10.03 0.50 11.42
N SER A 39 10.45 -0.70 11.05
CA SER A 39 11.86 -1.11 11.05
C SER A 39 12.45 -1.41 9.68
N GLY A 40 11.63 -1.74 8.68
CA GLY A 40 12.06 -2.15 7.35
C GLY A 40 11.86 -1.12 6.26
N SER A 41 11.11 -0.05 6.51
CA SER A 41 10.94 1.05 5.56
C SER A 41 12.14 2.01 5.57
N PRO A 42 12.37 2.81 4.52
CA PRO A 42 13.44 3.79 4.48
C PRO A 42 13.44 4.79 5.66
N PHE A 43 12.27 5.07 6.19
CA PHE A 43 12.04 5.84 7.42
C PHE A 43 10.81 5.30 8.14
N ASN A 44 10.67 5.55 9.46
CA ASN A 44 9.48 5.19 10.21
C ASN A 44 8.39 6.26 10.03
N PRO A 45 7.34 6.03 9.21
CA PRO A 45 6.35 7.06 8.91
C PRO A 45 5.44 7.38 10.11
N ILE A 46 5.28 6.48 11.06
CA ILE A 46 4.52 6.76 12.30
C ILE A 46 5.27 7.83 13.09
N GLU A 47 6.56 7.64 13.34
CA GLU A 47 7.37 8.62 14.10
C GLU A 47 7.45 9.97 13.38
N GLU A 48 7.58 9.97 12.06
CA GLU A 48 7.67 11.20 11.28
C GLU A 48 6.37 12.03 11.26
N PHE A 49 5.21 11.38 11.30
CA PHE A 49 3.95 12.08 11.05
C PHE A 49 2.98 12.13 12.23
N LYS A 50 3.15 11.31 13.31
CA LYS A 50 2.25 11.28 14.47
C LYS A 50 2.09 12.61 15.21
N GLY A 51 3.03 13.53 15.06
CA GLY A 51 2.94 14.87 15.65
C GLY A 51 1.93 15.80 14.95
N GLU A 52 1.45 15.43 13.76
CA GLU A 52 0.59 16.27 12.91
C GLU A 52 -0.64 15.52 12.37
N TYR A 53 -0.58 14.20 12.35
CA TYR A 53 -1.59 13.31 11.79
C TYR A 53 -1.97 12.22 12.77
N ARG A 54 -3.22 11.77 12.70
CA ARG A 54 -3.62 10.49 13.28
C ARG A 54 -3.16 9.39 12.32
N CYS A 55 -1.98 8.83 12.58
CA CYS A 55 -1.39 7.73 11.80
C CYS A 55 -2.09 6.42 12.13
N ILE A 56 -2.61 5.72 11.13
CA ILE A 56 -3.25 4.40 11.25
C ILE A 56 -2.45 3.42 10.40
N ALA A 57 -1.94 2.37 11.00
CA ALA A 57 -1.23 1.29 10.31
C ALA A 57 -1.85 -0.06 10.65
N SER A 58 -1.81 -1.00 9.72
CA SER A 58 -2.31 -2.35 9.95
C SER A 58 -1.39 -3.42 9.37
N ASP A 59 -1.43 -4.60 9.97
CA ASP A 59 -0.88 -5.79 9.33
C ASP A 59 -1.79 -6.20 8.17
N LEU A 60 -1.20 -6.59 7.05
CA LEU A 60 -1.96 -7.14 5.93
C LEU A 60 -2.56 -8.50 6.33
N ARG A 61 -3.79 -8.78 5.86
CA ARG A 61 -4.43 -10.07 6.11
C ARG A 61 -3.52 -11.23 5.70
N ASN A 62 -3.31 -12.18 6.60
CA ASN A 62 -2.46 -13.35 6.40
C ASN A 62 -0.97 -13.09 6.17
N ALA A 63 -0.47 -11.89 6.48
CA ALA A 63 0.96 -11.62 6.42
C ALA A 63 1.73 -12.54 7.39
N ASN A 64 2.86 -13.08 6.94
CA ASN A 64 3.75 -13.82 7.83
C ASN A 64 4.41 -12.85 8.81
N GLY A 65 4.41 -13.23 10.09
CA GLY A 65 4.88 -12.36 11.18
C GLY A 65 3.88 -11.29 11.62
N GLY A 66 2.73 -11.16 10.95
CA GLY A 66 1.63 -10.28 11.34
C GLY A 66 0.57 -10.98 12.19
N GLN A 67 -0.36 -10.19 12.72
CA GLN A 67 -1.45 -10.66 13.59
C GLN A 67 -2.81 -10.65 12.90
N SER A 68 -2.87 -10.21 11.63
CA SER A 68 -4.10 -10.19 10.83
C SER A 68 -4.39 -11.53 10.18
N SER A 69 -5.65 -11.93 10.19
CA SER A 69 -6.10 -13.20 9.60
C SER A 69 -7.46 -13.07 8.93
N GLY A 70 -7.77 -14.02 8.06
CA GLY A 70 -9.04 -14.09 7.37
C GLY A 70 -9.01 -15.09 6.22
N PRO A 71 -10.12 -15.24 5.48
CA PRO A 71 -10.16 -16.11 4.32
C PRO A 71 -9.20 -15.61 3.22
N LEU A 72 -8.74 -16.55 2.40
CA LEU A 72 -8.00 -16.25 1.18
C LEU A 72 -9.01 -15.98 0.06
N GLU A 73 -9.22 -14.70 -0.27
CA GLU A 73 -10.20 -14.26 -1.26
C GLU A 73 -9.66 -14.42 -2.68
N ILE A 74 -9.91 -15.59 -3.28
CA ILE A 74 -9.31 -15.99 -4.56
C ILE A 74 -9.87 -15.19 -5.73
N ASP A 75 -11.17 -14.86 -5.72
CA ASP A 75 -11.82 -14.25 -6.89
C ASP A 75 -11.47 -12.78 -7.10
N ARG A 76 -11.21 -12.07 -6.02
CA ARG A 76 -10.95 -10.62 -6.04
C ARG A 76 -9.87 -10.18 -5.03
N PRO A 77 -8.66 -10.72 -5.12
CA PRO A 77 -7.65 -10.57 -4.08
C PRO A 77 -7.28 -9.11 -3.77
N TRP A 78 -7.08 -8.27 -4.79
CA TRP A 78 -6.79 -6.85 -4.59
C TRP A 78 -7.94 -6.10 -3.90
N ASP A 79 -9.18 -6.39 -4.30
CA ASP A 79 -10.36 -5.76 -3.72
C ASP A 79 -10.60 -6.20 -2.28
N ALA A 80 -10.30 -7.44 -1.93
CA ALA A 80 -10.42 -7.94 -0.57
C ALA A 80 -9.50 -7.18 0.42
N TYR A 81 -8.26 -6.91 0.03
CA TYR A 81 -7.36 -6.07 0.84
C TYR A 81 -7.83 -4.61 0.91
N THR A 82 -8.40 -4.10 -0.18
CA THR A 82 -9.01 -2.76 -0.17
C THR A 82 -10.23 -2.70 0.76
N ASP A 83 -11.03 -3.76 0.81
CA ASP A 83 -12.14 -3.88 1.78
C ASP A 83 -11.63 -3.86 3.23
N ASP A 84 -10.47 -4.47 3.51
CA ASP A 84 -9.86 -4.41 4.84
C ASP A 84 -9.44 -2.98 5.21
N HIS A 85 -8.78 -2.27 4.30
CA HIS A 85 -8.38 -0.89 4.53
C HIS A 85 -9.60 0.03 4.74
N LEU A 86 -10.60 -0.05 3.88
CA LEU A 86 -11.81 0.77 3.98
C LEU A 86 -12.63 0.40 5.22
N GLY A 87 -12.78 -0.90 5.50
CA GLY A 87 -13.48 -1.38 6.68
C GLY A 87 -12.82 -0.97 8.00
N LEU A 88 -11.47 -0.94 8.04
CA LEU A 88 -10.75 -0.40 9.20
C LEU A 88 -11.04 1.10 9.38
N MET A 89 -11.06 1.89 8.29
CA MET A 89 -11.38 3.31 8.40
C MET A 89 -12.83 3.53 8.84
N ASP A 90 -13.76 2.70 8.37
CA ASP A 90 -15.18 2.73 8.82
C ASP A 90 -15.29 2.38 10.31
N HIS A 91 -14.59 1.35 10.77
CA HIS A 91 -14.52 0.94 12.16
C HIS A 91 -14.02 2.07 13.08
N LEU A 92 -13.12 2.90 12.58
CA LEU A 92 -12.57 4.05 13.31
C LEU A 92 -13.40 5.34 13.17
N GLY A 93 -14.53 5.29 12.44
CA GLY A 93 -15.39 6.45 12.17
C GLY A 93 -14.75 7.50 11.27
N ILE A 94 -13.84 7.08 10.37
CA ILE A 94 -13.09 7.97 9.50
C ILE A 94 -13.72 7.96 8.09
N GLU A 95 -14.33 9.06 7.70
CA GLU A 95 -14.95 9.22 6.38
C GLU A 95 -13.94 9.56 5.30
N THR A 96 -13.05 10.52 5.57
CA THR A 96 -12.01 10.96 4.62
C THR A 96 -10.64 10.89 5.25
N PHE A 97 -9.64 10.54 4.46
CA PHE A 97 -8.27 10.36 4.93
C PHE A 97 -7.25 10.58 3.81
N MET A 98 -6.01 10.73 4.20
CA MET A 98 -4.85 10.64 3.32
C MET A 98 -4.22 9.26 3.43
N VAL A 99 -3.46 8.85 2.43
CA VAL A 99 -2.76 7.56 2.45
C VAL A 99 -1.30 7.71 2.03
N LEU A 100 -0.43 7.00 2.73
CA LEU A 100 0.98 6.82 2.35
C LEU A 100 1.30 5.33 2.33
N GLY A 101 1.81 4.84 1.21
CA GLY A 101 2.15 3.42 1.06
C GLY A 101 3.49 3.20 0.42
N PHE A 102 4.20 2.17 0.89
CA PHE A 102 5.48 1.72 0.35
C PHE A 102 5.29 0.45 -0.48
N CYS A 103 6.06 0.31 -1.56
CA CYS A 103 6.13 -0.93 -2.35
C CYS A 103 4.75 -1.38 -2.84
N ILE A 104 4.23 -2.53 -2.34
CA ILE A 104 2.87 -3.02 -2.63
C ILE A 104 1.77 -2.01 -2.24
N GLY A 105 2.07 -1.08 -1.34
CA GLY A 105 1.18 0.03 -1.01
C GLY A 105 0.81 0.88 -2.22
N GLY A 106 1.66 0.97 -3.24
CA GLY A 106 1.35 1.66 -4.49
C GLY A 106 0.12 1.08 -5.21
N PRO A 107 0.13 -0.21 -5.61
CA PRO A 107 -1.05 -0.89 -6.15
C PRO A 107 -2.29 -0.81 -5.25
N PHE A 108 -2.15 -0.93 -3.93
CA PHE A 108 -3.29 -0.77 -3.01
C PHE A 108 -3.86 0.64 -3.03
N ILE A 109 -3.01 1.67 -3.07
CA ILE A 109 -3.45 3.06 -3.18
C ILE A 109 -4.22 3.29 -4.47
N TRP A 110 -3.71 2.83 -5.61
CA TRP A 110 -4.45 2.94 -6.86
C TRP A 110 -5.81 2.25 -6.81
N ASN A 111 -5.89 1.09 -6.15
CA ASN A 111 -7.16 0.39 -5.97
C ASN A 111 -8.11 1.14 -5.01
N LEU A 112 -7.60 1.74 -3.94
CA LEU A 112 -8.37 2.61 -3.05
C LEU A 112 -8.94 3.81 -3.82
N LEU A 113 -8.13 4.49 -4.64
CA LEU A 113 -8.54 5.61 -5.48
C LEU A 113 -9.62 5.22 -6.48
N ARG A 114 -9.56 4.01 -7.04
CA ARG A 114 -10.58 3.48 -7.95
C ARG A 114 -11.90 3.21 -7.23
N ARG A 115 -11.85 2.66 -6.02
CA ARG A 115 -13.04 2.17 -5.32
C ARG A 115 -13.70 3.21 -4.42
N ALA A 116 -12.93 4.13 -3.88
CA ALA A 116 -13.42 5.14 -2.94
C ALA A 116 -12.74 6.51 -3.17
N PRO A 117 -12.80 7.08 -4.40
CA PRO A 117 -12.08 8.31 -4.72
C PRO A 117 -12.48 9.50 -3.85
N HIS A 118 -13.74 9.55 -3.41
CA HIS A 118 -14.28 10.62 -2.56
C HIS A 118 -13.76 10.58 -1.12
N ARG A 119 -13.15 9.47 -0.70
CA ARG A 119 -12.59 9.29 0.65
C ARG A 119 -11.11 9.67 0.73
N ILE A 120 -10.40 9.65 -0.40
CA ILE A 120 -8.94 9.86 -0.44
C ILE A 120 -8.63 11.29 -0.82
N VAL A 121 -8.16 12.08 0.14
CA VAL A 121 -7.88 13.51 -0.07
C VAL A 121 -6.58 13.72 -0.83
N ALA A 122 -5.54 12.96 -0.49
CA ALA A 122 -4.26 12.93 -1.18
C ALA A 122 -3.56 11.59 -0.93
N ALA A 123 -2.67 11.19 -1.82
CA ALA A 123 -1.96 9.93 -1.72
C ALA A 123 -0.45 10.07 -1.98
N VAL A 124 0.35 9.36 -1.19
CA VAL A 124 1.80 9.28 -1.35
C VAL A 124 2.21 7.84 -1.66
N LEU A 125 2.82 7.64 -2.82
CA LEU A 125 3.29 6.35 -3.31
C LEU A 125 4.83 6.32 -3.24
N ALA A 126 5.37 5.74 -2.17
CA ALA A 126 6.81 5.63 -1.97
C ALA A 126 7.32 4.29 -2.53
N GLN A 127 8.27 4.36 -3.46
CA GLN A 127 8.84 3.20 -4.15
C GLN A 127 7.75 2.19 -4.60
N PRO A 128 6.74 2.62 -5.38
CA PRO A 128 5.59 1.79 -5.71
C PRO A 128 5.98 0.57 -6.54
N SER A 129 5.35 -0.58 -6.23
CA SER A 129 5.47 -1.78 -7.05
C SER A 129 4.74 -1.60 -8.39
N GLY A 130 5.27 -2.24 -9.41
CA GLY A 130 4.69 -2.27 -10.74
C GLY A 130 5.17 -3.47 -11.54
N SER A 131 4.50 -3.75 -12.66
CA SER A 131 4.85 -4.85 -13.56
C SER A 131 6.06 -4.49 -14.42
N ARG A 132 6.98 -5.45 -14.59
CA ARG A 132 8.04 -5.42 -15.60
C ARG A 132 7.80 -6.52 -16.63
N PRO A 133 7.72 -6.19 -17.92
CA PRO A 133 7.53 -7.20 -18.97
C PRO A 133 8.61 -8.30 -18.94
N GLU A 134 9.86 -7.93 -18.60
CA GLU A 134 11.01 -8.85 -18.54
C GLU A 134 10.99 -9.75 -17.30
N MET A 135 10.17 -9.43 -16.30
CA MET A 135 10.12 -10.13 -15.01
C MET A 135 8.67 -10.33 -14.55
N ARG A 136 7.81 -10.76 -15.48
CA ARG A 136 6.34 -10.85 -15.26
C ARG A 136 5.95 -11.70 -14.06
N ASP A 137 6.72 -12.74 -13.76
CA ASP A 137 6.45 -13.69 -12.68
C ASP A 137 7.15 -13.34 -11.35
N LEU A 138 7.88 -12.22 -11.28
CA LEU A 138 8.65 -11.85 -10.09
C LEU A 138 7.85 -11.96 -8.79
N PHE A 139 6.68 -11.31 -8.74
CA PHE A 139 5.86 -11.30 -7.53
C PHE A 139 5.18 -12.64 -7.26
N TYR A 140 4.74 -13.32 -8.32
CA TYR A 140 4.19 -14.66 -8.21
C TYR A 140 5.22 -15.63 -7.64
N ASP A 141 6.41 -15.70 -8.25
CA ASP A 141 7.49 -16.61 -7.83
C ASP A 141 7.97 -16.33 -6.41
N THR A 142 8.15 -15.05 -6.08
CA THR A 142 8.58 -14.65 -4.73
C THR A 142 7.59 -15.11 -3.66
N ASN A 143 6.29 -14.92 -3.91
CA ASN A 143 5.26 -15.32 -2.96
C ASN A 143 5.02 -16.83 -2.93
N MET A 144 5.12 -17.52 -4.06
CA MET A 144 5.06 -19.00 -4.12
C MET A 144 6.20 -19.67 -3.36
N LYS A 145 7.39 -19.05 -3.34
CA LYS A 145 8.57 -19.57 -2.63
C LYS A 145 8.63 -19.16 -1.16
N GLY A 146 8.05 -18.01 -0.79
CA GLY A 146 8.16 -17.43 0.54
C GLY A 146 6.85 -17.39 1.30
N TRP A 147 5.96 -16.47 0.93
CA TRP A 147 4.71 -16.22 1.68
C TRP A 147 3.78 -17.45 1.72
N GLY A 148 3.55 -18.09 0.58
CA GLY A 148 2.59 -19.21 0.47
C GLY A 148 2.94 -20.40 1.34
N PRO A 149 4.17 -20.97 1.28
CA PRO A 149 4.56 -22.10 2.13
C PRO A 149 4.45 -21.79 3.62
N GLU A 150 4.83 -20.59 4.06
CA GLU A 150 4.71 -20.21 5.47
C GLU A 150 3.25 -20.00 5.90
N LEU A 151 2.41 -19.46 5.00
CA LEU A 151 0.96 -19.36 5.26
C LEU A 151 0.34 -20.73 5.46
N THR A 152 0.58 -21.69 4.55
CA THR A 152 -0.01 -23.02 4.61
C THR A 152 0.45 -23.84 5.82
N LYS A 153 1.67 -23.60 6.32
CA LYS A 153 2.11 -24.19 7.60
C LYS A 153 1.29 -23.68 8.79
N ARG A 154 0.96 -22.37 8.80
CA ARG A 154 0.18 -21.74 9.88
C ARG A 154 -1.32 -21.97 9.76
N ARG A 155 -1.80 -22.17 8.53
CA ARG A 155 -3.21 -22.30 8.15
C ARG A 155 -3.39 -23.54 7.28
N PRO A 156 -3.40 -24.77 7.88
CA PRO A 156 -3.46 -26.02 7.11
C PRO A 156 -4.71 -26.19 6.24
N GLU A 157 -5.77 -25.46 6.52
CA GLU A 157 -6.98 -25.40 5.68
C GLU A 157 -6.75 -24.64 4.36
N ILE A 158 -5.69 -23.83 4.25
CA ILE A 158 -5.27 -23.17 3.02
C ILE A 158 -4.24 -24.07 2.35
N ARG A 159 -4.59 -24.64 1.21
CA ARG A 159 -3.70 -25.52 0.44
C ARG A 159 -2.88 -24.72 -0.57
N MET A 160 -1.75 -25.26 -1.01
CA MET A 160 -0.87 -24.59 -1.98
C MET A 160 -1.57 -24.33 -3.33
N GLU A 161 -2.53 -25.17 -3.73
CA GLU A 161 -3.33 -24.94 -4.95
C GLU A 161 -4.21 -23.69 -4.83
N MET A 162 -4.71 -23.40 -3.62
CA MET A 162 -5.45 -22.16 -3.37
C MET A 162 -4.51 -20.94 -3.42
N VAL A 163 -3.30 -21.09 -2.89
CA VAL A 163 -2.26 -20.06 -2.96
C VAL A 163 -1.87 -19.76 -4.40
N ASP A 164 -1.64 -20.80 -5.21
CA ASP A 164 -1.34 -20.66 -6.64
C ASP A 164 -2.45 -19.92 -7.39
N THR A 165 -3.70 -20.32 -7.18
CA THR A 165 -4.85 -19.65 -7.81
C THR A 165 -4.96 -18.19 -7.39
N PHE A 166 -4.79 -17.90 -6.09
CA PHE A 166 -4.80 -16.55 -5.54
C PHE A 166 -3.70 -15.67 -6.15
N LEU A 167 -2.46 -16.14 -6.17
CA LEU A 167 -1.33 -15.41 -6.72
C LEU A 167 -1.43 -15.22 -8.24
N THR A 168 -1.97 -16.21 -8.96
CA THR A 168 -2.28 -16.10 -10.39
C THR A 168 -3.29 -14.99 -10.64
N LYS A 169 -4.37 -14.93 -9.87
CA LYS A 169 -5.35 -13.84 -9.96
C LYS A 169 -4.74 -12.49 -9.64
N MET A 170 -3.86 -12.44 -8.65
CA MET A 170 -3.25 -11.20 -8.18
C MET A 170 -2.23 -10.64 -9.16
N TYR A 171 -1.34 -11.48 -9.72
CA TYR A 171 -0.16 -11.00 -10.44
C TYR A 171 -0.09 -11.40 -11.90
N ARG A 172 -0.81 -12.47 -12.34
CA ARG A 172 -0.74 -12.97 -13.72
C ARG A 172 -1.96 -12.62 -14.56
N THR A 173 -3.15 -12.51 -13.97
CA THR A 173 -4.38 -12.20 -14.70
C THR A 173 -4.34 -10.79 -15.29
N ASN A 174 -3.77 -9.81 -14.56
CA ASN A 174 -3.53 -8.45 -15.03
C ASN A 174 -2.07 -8.06 -14.75
N ALA A 175 -1.14 -8.74 -15.43
CA ALA A 175 0.31 -8.55 -15.27
C ALA A 175 0.79 -7.32 -16.06
N ASP A 176 0.17 -6.16 -15.85
CA ASP A 176 0.50 -4.92 -16.54
C ASP A 176 0.49 -3.73 -15.58
N PHE A 177 1.28 -2.71 -15.90
CA PHE A 177 1.32 -1.41 -15.25
C PHE A 177 1.42 -1.54 -13.71
N VAL A 178 0.37 -1.10 -12.98
CA VAL A 178 0.31 -1.14 -11.51
C VAL A 178 -0.65 -2.22 -10.98
N PHE A 179 -0.98 -3.23 -11.77
CA PHE A 179 -1.84 -4.40 -11.49
C PHE A 179 -3.32 -4.10 -11.26
N THR A 180 -3.69 -2.98 -10.66
CA THR A 180 -5.02 -2.75 -10.06
C THR A 180 -5.90 -1.78 -10.84
N VAL A 181 -5.29 -0.93 -11.66
CA VAL A 181 -5.98 0.08 -12.46
C VAL A 181 -5.37 0.19 -13.86
N THR A 182 -6.18 0.70 -14.79
CA THR A 182 -5.72 0.98 -16.15
C THR A 182 -5.05 2.35 -16.25
N ARG A 183 -4.29 2.57 -17.32
CA ARG A 183 -3.72 3.89 -17.68
C ARG A 183 -4.80 4.96 -17.85
N ASP A 184 -5.95 4.59 -18.41
CA ASP A 184 -7.08 5.51 -18.57
C ASP A 184 -7.68 5.93 -17.24
N PHE A 185 -7.75 5.03 -16.26
CA PHE A 185 -8.14 5.40 -14.91
C PHE A 185 -7.18 6.44 -14.33
N VAL A 186 -5.87 6.22 -14.45
CA VAL A 186 -4.85 7.15 -13.92
C VAL A 186 -4.91 8.51 -14.59
N ARG A 187 -5.15 8.57 -15.92
CA ARG A 187 -5.35 9.84 -16.66
C ARG A 187 -6.53 10.66 -16.14
N ASN A 188 -7.55 10.00 -15.62
CA ASN A 188 -8.77 10.65 -15.13
C ASN A 188 -8.78 10.85 -13.61
N CYS A 189 -7.78 10.35 -12.89
CA CYS A 189 -7.70 10.46 -11.44
C CYS A 189 -7.48 11.90 -10.99
N GLN A 190 -8.45 12.46 -10.26
CA GLN A 190 -8.39 13.85 -9.79
C GLN A 190 -7.80 14.01 -8.39
N THR A 191 -7.52 12.92 -7.69
CA THR A 191 -6.86 12.97 -6.38
C THR A 191 -5.39 13.35 -6.57
N PRO A 192 -4.86 14.33 -5.83
CA PRO A 192 -3.44 14.65 -5.81
C PRO A 192 -2.60 13.45 -5.37
N VAL A 193 -1.54 13.17 -6.10
CA VAL A 193 -0.62 12.06 -5.78
C VAL A 193 0.82 12.56 -5.77
N LEU A 194 1.60 12.14 -4.78
CA LEU A 194 3.05 12.31 -4.75
C LEU A 194 3.71 10.95 -4.97
N ILE A 195 4.55 10.83 -5.98
CA ILE A 195 5.28 9.61 -6.30
C ILE A 195 6.75 9.78 -5.97
N LEU A 196 7.28 8.90 -5.13
CA LEU A 196 8.71 8.78 -4.84
C LEU A 196 9.22 7.53 -5.57
N PRO A 197 9.81 7.67 -6.76
CA PRO A 197 10.21 6.54 -7.57
C PRO A 197 11.41 5.78 -6.98
N ASP A 198 11.56 4.53 -7.39
CA ASP A 198 12.74 3.69 -7.11
C ASP A 198 13.12 2.95 -8.39
N ASP A 199 14.25 2.29 -8.43
CA ASP A 199 14.65 1.47 -9.58
C ASP A 199 15.29 0.15 -9.16
N ILE A 200 14.46 -0.75 -8.65
CA ILE A 200 14.81 -2.15 -8.41
C ILE A 200 13.77 -3.05 -9.11
N PRO A 201 14.02 -4.36 -9.23
CA PRO A 201 13.07 -5.27 -9.91
C PRO A 201 11.61 -5.13 -9.44
N ALA A 202 11.37 -4.98 -8.13
CA ALA A 202 10.03 -4.84 -7.56
C ALA A 202 9.43 -3.42 -7.67
N HIS A 203 10.26 -2.41 -7.92
CA HIS A 203 9.85 -1.00 -7.96
C HIS A 203 10.37 -0.36 -9.27
N PRO A 204 9.76 -0.67 -10.43
CA PRO A 204 10.27 -0.20 -11.71
C PRO A 204 10.08 1.31 -11.88
N TYR A 205 11.21 2.02 -12.06
CA TYR A 205 11.23 3.47 -12.29
C TYR A 205 10.32 3.88 -13.46
N ALA A 206 10.39 3.14 -14.56
CA ALA A 206 9.60 3.44 -15.75
C ALA A 206 8.08 3.43 -15.48
N VAL A 207 7.60 2.46 -14.70
CA VAL A 207 6.17 2.35 -14.35
C VAL A 207 5.75 3.47 -13.39
N ALA A 208 6.58 3.80 -12.41
CA ALA A 208 6.32 4.91 -11.49
C ALA A 208 6.25 6.25 -12.24
N MET A 209 7.17 6.48 -13.19
CA MET A 209 7.19 7.70 -14.01
C MET A 209 6.04 7.73 -15.03
N GLU A 210 5.68 6.59 -15.61
CA GLU A 210 4.50 6.50 -16.48
C GLU A 210 3.23 6.92 -15.71
N ALA A 211 3.04 6.39 -14.50
CA ALA A 211 1.92 6.77 -13.65
C ALA A 211 1.93 8.26 -13.30
N ALA A 212 3.10 8.83 -13.01
CA ALA A 212 3.25 10.25 -12.73
C ALA A 212 2.92 11.13 -13.94
N MET A 213 3.34 10.75 -15.14
CA MET A 213 3.06 11.49 -16.36
C MET A 213 1.58 11.41 -16.77
N LEU A 214 0.89 10.34 -16.41
CA LEU A 214 -0.52 10.16 -16.71
C LEU A 214 -1.43 10.90 -15.73
N ALA A 215 -1.10 10.89 -14.44
CA ALA A 215 -1.96 11.47 -13.40
C ALA A 215 -1.94 13.01 -13.45
N PRO A 216 -3.12 13.67 -13.64
CA PRO A 216 -3.17 15.14 -13.87
C PRO A 216 -2.65 15.99 -12.71
N LYS A 217 -2.68 15.45 -11.49
CA LYS A 217 -2.26 16.14 -10.26
C LYS A 217 -1.12 15.38 -9.56
N ALA A 218 -0.20 14.85 -10.36
CA ALA A 218 0.97 14.16 -9.82
C ALA A 218 2.11 15.13 -9.53
N GLU A 219 2.76 14.94 -8.38
CA GLU A 219 4.07 15.45 -8.06
C GLU A 219 5.05 14.28 -8.00
N VAL A 220 6.32 14.56 -8.29
CA VAL A 220 7.40 13.56 -8.24
C VAL A 220 8.51 14.07 -7.34
N SER A 221 9.04 13.19 -6.50
CA SER A 221 10.22 13.52 -5.71
C SER A 221 11.50 13.47 -6.55
N MET A 222 12.59 14.04 -6.00
CA MET A 222 13.91 13.77 -6.55
C MET A 222 14.18 12.26 -6.62
N PHE A 223 14.96 11.84 -7.59
CA PHE A 223 15.46 10.45 -7.70
C PHE A 223 16.99 10.47 -7.80
N PRO A 224 17.68 9.59 -7.07
CA PRO A 224 17.20 8.74 -5.97
C PRO A 224 16.91 9.57 -4.70
N TRP A 225 15.85 9.24 -3.99
CA TRP A 225 15.41 9.99 -2.79
C TRP A 225 15.85 9.36 -1.47
N LYS A 226 16.23 8.10 -1.47
CA LYS A 226 16.65 7.34 -0.27
C LYS A 226 18.13 6.99 -0.24
N GLU A 227 18.84 7.28 -1.31
CA GLU A 227 20.29 7.06 -1.43
C GLU A 227 20.99 8.28 -2.02
N PRO A 228 22.06 8.77 -1.39
CA PRO A 228 22.52 8.33 -0.06
C PRO A 228 21.48 8.63 1.02
N LYS A 229 21.56 7.98 2.19
CA LYS A 229 20.55 8.06 3.28
C LYS A 229 20.27 9.47 3.75
N GLU A 230 21.22 10.40 3.59
CA GLU A 230 21.10 11.81 3.90
C GLU A 230 20.01 12.51 3.07
N ARG A 231 19.52 11.90 1.99
CA ARG A 231 18.42 12.41 1.19
C ARG A 231 17.04 12.11 1.80
N ILE A 232 16.94 11.09 2.66
CA ILE A 232 15.66 10.69 3.28
C ILE A 232 14.98 11.85 4.00
N PRO A 233 15.67 12.69 4.82
CA PRO A 233 15.04 13.84 5.45
C PRO A 233 14.46 14.86 4.45
N LEU A 234 15.05 14.99 3.26
CA LEU A 234 14.51 15.84 2.19
C LEU A 234 13.20 15.29 1.64
N ALA A 235 13.17 13.98 1.36
CA ALA A 235 11.97 13.29 0.91
C ALA A 235 10.85 13.37 1.96
N VAL A 236 11.15 13.15 3.23
CA VAL A 236 10.19 13.31 4.35
C VAL A 236 9.63 14.73 4.41
N ARG A 237 10.47 15.76 4.25
CA ARG A 237 10.00 17.14 4.19
C ARG A 237 9.08 17.39 3.00
N GLN A 238 9.38 16.85 1.83
CA GLN A 238 8.52 16.96 0.65
C GLN A 238 7.16 16.27 0.90
N ILE A 239 7.16 15.05 1.44
CA ILE A 239 5.92 14.37 1.83
C ILE A 239 5.11 15.23 2.79
N ARG A 240 5.75 15.78 3.82
CA ARG A 240 5.07 16.62 4.82
C ARG A 240 4.48 17.88 4.18
N SER A 241 5.19 18.54 3.29
CA SER A 241 4.70 19.72 2.56
C SER A 241 3.52 19.36 1.66
N PHE A 242 3.60 18.26 0.91
CA PHE A 242 2.54 17.76 0.06
C PHE A 242 1.26 17.44 0.88
N LEU A 243 1.39 16.68 1.96
CA LEU A 243 0.25 16.34 2.81
C LEU A 243 -0.38 17.59 3.44
N ARG A 244 0.42 18.56 3.90
CA ARG A 244 -0.10 19.81 4.45
C ARG A 244 -0.86 20.65 3.41
N ALA A 245 -0.35 20.70 2.17
CA ALA A 245 -0.97 21.46 1.08
C ALA A 245 -2.36 20.94 0.69
N HIS A 246 -2.61 19.64 0.90
CA HIS A 246 -3.86 18.98 0.54
C HIS A 246 -4.75 18.65 1.74
N ARG A 247 -4.31 18.92 2.95
CA ARG A 247 -5.13 18.73 4.14
C ARG A 247 -6.27 19.73 4.15
N SER A 248 -7.52 19.25 4.23
CA SER A 248 -8.67 20.13 4.51
C SER A 248 -8.42 20.89 5.80
N ALA A 249 -8.79 22.17 5.84
CA ALA A 249 -8.75 22.92 7.09
C ALA A 249 -9.59 22.18 8.13
N PRO A 250 -9.18 22.14 9.41
CA PRO A 250 -10.04 21.63 10.45
C PRO A 250 -11.35 22.44 10.45
N ALA A 251 -12.48 21.72 10.44
CA ALA A 251 -13.80 22.33 10.55
C ALA A 251 -13.97 22.98 11.91
#